data_d2c74031e29d46927b0d6218b880bdfc
#
_entry.id   d2c74031e29d46927b0d6218b880bdfc
#
_cell.length_a   1.000
_cell.length_b   1.000
_cell.length_c   1.000
_cell.angle_alpha   90.00
_cell.angle_beta   90.00
_cell.angle_gamma   90.00
#
_symmetry.space_group_name_H-M   'P 1'
#
loop_
_entity.id
_entity.type
_entity.pdbx_description
1 polymer ?
#
loop_
_entity_poly.entity_id
_entity_poly.type
_entity_poly.pdbx_seq_one_letter_code
_entity_poly.pdbx_strand_id
1 'polypeptide(L)'
;MNNWPNPFIEQRADPFILRHHDHYYFIASVPEYDRLEIRRAATLEGLREAEPVTVWRKPQNGPMSQLIWAPELHHIDGKWYIYFAAAPTHDLDAQGMFQHRMFALECTDSYPLSGRWQEKGQIITPFDTFALDATTFCHQGKRWYLWAQKDPQIAGNTNLYLAELENPWTLKGAPIMLSKPEFAWECRGFMVNEGPAVLVHGDKLFISYSASATDENYCMGLLWIDIQADPLQPANWHKSPQPVFRTSYENRQYGPGHNSFTQTPEGEDVLVYHARNYTEIEGDPLYDPNRHTRLKLVRWQENGMPDFGIPPADTL
;
A
#
# COMPACT_ATOMS: atom_id res chain seq x y z
N MET A 1 -9.05 -15.87 -19.61
CA MET A 1 -8.33 -14.61 -19.39
C MET A 1 -9.28 -13.73 -18.57
N ASN A 2 -8.98 -13.51 -17.31
CA ASN A 2 -9.76 -12.60 -16.49
C ASN A 2 -9.40 -11.17 -16.91
N ASN A 3 -10.23 -10.56 -17.73
CA ASN A 3 -10.10 -9.17 -18.14
C ASN A 3 -11.11 -8.37 -17.31
N TRP A 4 -10.65 -7.87 -16.15
CA TRP A 4 -11.45 -6.89 -15.42
C TRP A 4 -11.56 -5.59 -16.21
N PRO A 5 -12.68 -4.88 -16.08
CA PRO A 5 -12.79 -3.52 -16.62
C PRO A 5 -11.69 -2.63 -16.07
N ASN A 6 -11.20 -1.73 -16.92
CA ASN A 6 -10.14 -0.80 -16.55
C ASN A 6 -10.59 0.63 -16.91
N PRO A 7 -10.71 1.58 -15.96
CA PRO A 7 -10.45 1.39 -14.53
C PRO A 7 -11.41 0.43 -13.85
N PHE A 8 -10.97 -0.18 -12.73
CA PHE A 8 -11.77 -1.12 -11.95
C PHE A 8 -12.70 -0.41 -10.97
N ILE A 9 -12.15 0.49 -10.13
CA ILE A 9 -12.91 1.40 -9.26
C ILE A 9 -12.33 2.79 -9.42
N GLU A 10 -13.17 3.75 -9.80
CA GLU A 10 -12.75 5.13 -10.00
C GLU A 10 -12.50 5.86 -8.67
N GLN A 11 -11.55 6.81 -8.71
CA GLN A 11 -11.23 7.74 -7.61
C GLN A 11 -10.94 7.05 -6.28
N ARG A 12 -10.26 5.91 -6.34
CA ARG A 12 -9.75 5.18 -5.17
C ARG A 12 -8.28 4.89 -5.37
N ALA A 13 -7.45 5.75 -4.76
CA ALA A 13 -6.00 5.60 -4.71
C ALA A 13 -5.58 4.60 -3.62
N ASP A 14 -4.35 4.10 -3.70
CA ASP A 14 -3.75 3.26 -2.66
C ASP A 14 -4.62 2.03 -2.35
N PRO A 15 -5.02 1.26 -3.37
CA PRO A 15 -6.05 0.24 -3.22
C PRO A 15 -5.53 -1.01 -2.54
N PHE A 16 -6.32 -1.54 -1.61
CA PHE A 16 -6.05 -2.81 -0.95
C PHE A 16 -7.26 -3.74 -1.05
N ILE A 17 -7.03 -4.98 -1.48
CA ILE A 17 -8.05 -6.02 -1.53
C ILE A 17 -7.62 -7.22 -0.68
N LEU A 18 -8.35 -7.46 0.39
CA LEU A 18 -8.22 -8.67 1.19
C LEU A 18 -9.21 -9.73 0.68
N ARG A 19 -8.72 -10.93 0.35
CA ARG A 19 -9.55 -12.12 0.22
C ARG A 19 -9.62 -12.82 1.58
N HIS A 20 -10.83 -12.96 2.13
CA HIS A 20 -11.05 -13.64 3.40
C HIS A 20 -12.24 -14.57 3.29
N HIS A 21 -12.02 -15.89 3.48
CA HIS A 21 -12.98 -16.93 3.15
C HIS A 21 -13.52 -16.79 1.72
N ASP A 22 -14.83 -16.78 1.55
CA ASP A 22 -15.50 -16.72 0.24
C ASP A 22 -15.82 -15.28 -0.20
N HIS A 23 -15.14 -14.26 0.37
CA HIS A 23 -15.41 -12.86 0.07
C HIS A 23 -14.13 -12.05 -0.12
N TYR A 24 -14.31 -10.98 -0.88
CA TYR A 24 -13.32 -9.93 -1.06
C TYR A 24 -13.75 -8.66 -0.33
N TYR A 25 -12.78 -7.99 0.26
CA TYR A 25 -12.95 -6.72 0.96
C TYR A 25 -12.02 -5.70 0.33
N PHE A 26 -12.56 -4.57 -0.09
CA PHE A 26 -11.81 -3.49 -0.71
C PHE A 26 -11.79 -2.28 0.21
N ILE A 27 -10.61 -1.71 0.41
CA ILE A 27 -10.38 -0.44 1.10
C ILE A 27 -9.35 0.37 0.33
N ALA A 28 -9.45 1.70 0.35
CA ALA A 28 -8.55 2.61 -0.37
C ALA A 28 -8.65 4.02 0.21
N SER A 29 -7.74 4.91 -0.18
CA SER A 29 -7.87 6.33 0.08
C SER A 29 -9.08 6.89 -0.65
N VAL A 30 -9.93 7.62 0.07
CA VAL A 30 -11.01 8.39 -0.54
C VAL A 30 -10.52 9.79 -0.90
N PRO A 31 -11.03 10.45 -1.96
CA PRO A 31 -10.52 11.75 -2.40
C PRO A 31 -10.60 12.86 -1.34
N GLU A 32 -11.58 12.78 -0.46
CA GLU A 32 -11.78 13.76 0.63
C GLU A 32 -10.82 13.57 1.81
N TYR A 33 -10.13 12.41 1.89
CA TYR A 33 -9.21 12.07 2.99
C TYR A 33 -9.82 12.23 4.39
N ASP A 34 -11.11 11.89 4.55
CA ASP A 34 -11.88 12.19 5.77
C ASP A 34 -12.47 10.96 6.46
N ARG A 35 -12.34 9.77 5.86
CA ARG A 35 -12.97 8.54 6.34
C ARG A 35 -12.28 7.28 5.85
N LEU A 36 -12.65 6.19 6.51
CA LEU A 36 -12.35 4.82 6.07
C LEU A 36 -13.66 4.14 5.67
N GLU A 37 -13.69 3.55 4.48
CA GLU A 37 -14.85 2.83 3.97
C GLU A 37 -14.44 1.49 3.38
N ILE A 38 -15.29 0.48 3.55
CA ILE A 38 -15.06 -0.88 3.07
C ILE A 38 -16.17 -1.25 2.09
N ARG A 39 -15.79 -1.85 0.96
CA ARG A 39 -16.70 -2.60 0.09
C ARG A 39 -16.50 -4.08 0.30
N ARG A 40 -17.56 -4.89 0.20
CA ARG A 40 -17.51 -6.34 0.34
C ARG A 40 -18.33 -7.01 -0.75
N ALA A 41 -17.76 -8.03 -1.38
CA ALA A 41 -18.46 -8.83 -2.39
C ALA A 41 -17.96 -10.28 -2.39
N ALA A 42 -18.76 -11.20 -2.95
CA ALA A 42 -18.35 -12.59 -3.12
C ALA A 42 -17.34 -12.79 -4.27
N THR A 43 -17.27 -11.84 -5.21
CA THR A 43 -16.35 -11.89 -6.35
C THR A 43 -15.58 -10.58 -6.47
N LEU A 44 -14.44 -10.60 -7.16
CA LEU A 44 -13.68 -9.37 -7.47
C LEU A 44 -14.56 -8.38 -8.24
N GLU A 45 -15.24 -8.82 -9.27
CA GLU A 45 -16.12 -7.99 -10.10
C GLU A 45 -17.22 -7.33 -9.27
N GLY A 46 -17.77 -8.07 -8.32
CA GLY A 46 -18.82 -7.56 -7.42
C GLY A 46 -18.39 -6.41 -6.54
N LEU A 47 -17.07 -6.20 -6.32
CA LEU A 47 -16.57 -5.05 -5.56
C LEU A 47 -16.84 -3.71 -6.26
N ARG A 48 -16.98 -3.71 -7.59
CA ARG A 48 -17.29 -2.50 -8.37
C ARG A 48 -18.67 -1.95 -8.04
N GLU A 49 -19.63 -2.86 -7.90
CA GLU A 49 -21.05 -2.55 -7.66
C GLU A 49 -21.40 -2.50 -6.16
N ALA A 50 -20.51 -3.00 -5.30
CA ALA A 50 -20.75 -3.01 -3.86
C ALA A 50 -20.75 -1.59 -3.29
N GLU A 51 -21.80 -1.26 -2.54
CA GLU A 51 -21.89 0.03 -1.86
C GLU A 51 -20.78 0.15 -0.80
N PRO A 52 -20.05 1.27 -0.78
CA PRO A 52 -19.06 1.52 0.25
C PRO A 52 -19.73 1.81 1.59
N VAL A 53 -19.28 1.12 2.63
CA VAL A 53 -19.74 1.34 4.01
C VAL A 53 -18.67 2.09 4.78
N THR A 54 -19.00 3.30 5.26
CA THR A 54 -18.10 4.04 6.15
C THR A 54 -18.04 3.35 7.51
N VAL A 55 -16.83 2.92 7.91
CA VAL A 55 -16.60 2.22 9.17
C VAL A 55 -15.96 3.11 10.23
N TRP A 56 -15.30 4.19 9.82
CA TRP A 56 -14.71 5.19 10.70
C TRP A 56 -14.59 6.55 10.01
N ARG A 57 -14.72 7.63 10.78
CA ARG A 57 -14.51 9.02 10.32
C ARG A 57 -13.48 9.72 11.19
N LYS A 58 -12.68 10.56 10.55
CA LYS A 58 -11.69 11.37 11.26
C LYS A 58 -12.35 12.23 12.35
N PRO A 59 -11.73 12.35 13.53
CA PRO A 59 -12.20 13.30 14.54
C PRO A 59 -11.97 14.76 14.08
N GLN A 60 -12.64 15.69 14.74
CA GLN A 60 -12.47 17.13 14.43
C GLN A 60 -11.09 17.66 14.83
N ASN A 61 -10.48 17.10 15.86
CA ASN A 61 -9.19 17.51 16.41
C ASN A 61 -8.38 16.29 16.81
N GLY A 62 -7.07 16.49 17.00
CA GLY A 62 -6.15 15.45 17.46
C GLY A 62 -5.28 14.87 16.33
N PRO A 63 -4.51 13.83 16.63
CA PRO A 63 -3.46 13.35 15.73
C PRO A 63 -3.99 12.71 14.44
N MET A 64 -5.27 12.32 14.38
CA MET A 64 -5.91 11.70 13.22
C MET A 64 -6.96 12.60 12.57
N SER A 65 -6.89 13.91 12.77
CA SER A 65 -7.96 14.83 12.35
C SER A 65 -7.89 15.25 10.89
N GLN A 66 -6.80 14.95 10.16
CA GLN A 66 -6.60 15.34 8.77
C GLN A 66 -5.91 14.25 7.95
N LEU A 67 -6.14 14.31 6.63
CA LEU A 67 -5.37 13.58 5.62
C LEU A 67 -5.28 12.08 5.89
N ILE A 68 -6.41 11.41 5.89
CA ILE A 68 -6.51 9.96 6.10
C ILE A 68 -6.08 9.25 4.82
N TRP A 69 -4.90 8.58 4.83
CA TRP A 69 -4.27 8.00 3.66
C TRP A 69 -4.03 6.51 3.79
N ALA A 70 -4.03 5.85 2.63
CA ALA A 70 -3.53 4.50 2.38
C ALA A 70 -3.95 3.46 3.43
N PRO A 71 -5.26 3.25 3.65
CA PRO A 71 -5.71 2.24 4.59
C PRO A 71 -5.54 0.83 4.03
N GLU A 72 -5.15 -0.10 4.91
CA GLU A 72 -5.16 -1.54 4.64
C GLU A 72 -6.00 -2.29 5.67
N LEU A 73 -6.81 -3.24 5.20
CA LEU A 73 -7.64 -4.09 6.04
C LEU A 73 -7.01 -5.47 6.20
N HIS A 74 -6.77 -5.89 7.43
CA HIS A 74 -6.19 -7.18 7.76
C HIS A 74 -7.07 -7.97 8.73
N HIS A 75 -7.04 -9.30 8.62
CA HIS A 75 -7.66 -10.21 9.59
C HIS A 75 -6.55 -10.99 10.30
N ILE A 76 -6.42 -10.77 11.62
CA ILE A 76 -5.33 -11.29 12.44
C ILE A 76 -5.92 -11.92 13.69
N ASP A 77 -5.64 -13.21 13.92
CA ASP A 77 -6.04 -13.94 15.14
C ASP A 77 -7.53 -13.77 15.49
N GLY A 78 -8.39 -13.86 14.46
CA GLY A 78 -9.84 -13.78 14.62
C GLY A 78 -10.42 -12.37 14.75
N LYS A 79 -9.62 -11.33 14.56
CA LYS A 79 -10.02 -9.92 14.64
C LYS A 79 -9.64 -9.17 13.38
N TRP A 80 -10.33 -8.05 13.14
CA TRP A 80 -10.07 -7.15 12.02
C TRP A 80 -9.23 -5.96 12.46
N TYR A 81 -8.31 -5.55 11.61
CA TYR A 81 -7.45 -4.39 11.83
C TYR A 81 -7.43 -3.53 10.58
N ILE A 82 -7.44 -2.20 10.77
CA ILE A 82 -7.15 -1.26 9.70
C ILE A 82 -5.91 -0.48 10.12
N TYR A 83 -4.88 -0.51 9.27
CA TYR A 83 -3.73 0.38 9.36
C TYR A 83 -3.91 1.53 8.39
N PHE A 84 -3.63 2.76 8.82
CA PHE A 84 -3.74 3.94 7.97
C PHE A 84 -2.83 5.04 8.46
N ALA A 85 -2.46 5.96 7.57
CA ALA A 85 -1.73 7.17 7.92
C ALA A 85 -2.71 8.33 8.14
N ALA A 86 -2.41 9.16 9.12
CA ALA A 86 -3.19 10.38 9.42
C ALA A 86 -2.29 11.47 9.98
N ALA A 87 -2.71 12.72 9.83
CA ALA A 87 -2.00 13.91 10.32
C ALA A 87 -2.89 14.76 11.23
N PRO A 88 -2.31 15.58 12.13
CA PRO A 88 -3.06 16.51 12.96
C PRO A 88 -3.47 17.79 12.21
N THR A 89 -2.82 18.09 11.08
CA THR A 89 -2.97 19.31 10.30
C THR A 89 -2.65 19.07 8.81
N HIS A 90 -3.06 20.00 7.95
CA HIS A 90 -2.63 20.07 6.56
C HIS A 90 -1.27 20.76 6.40
N ASP A 91 -0.77 21.43 7.43
CA ASP A 91 0.48 22.17 7.37
C ASP A 91 1.67 21.21 7.32
N LEU A 92 2.66 21.57 6.52
CA LEU A 92 3.96 20.92 6.51
C LEU A 92 4.76 21.33 7.74
N ASP A 93 5.67 20.46 8.16
CA ASP A 93 6.63 20.77 9.22
C ASP A 93 7.75 21.71 8.71
N ALA A 94 8.67 22.07 9.60
CA ALA A 94 9.79 22.96 9.29
C ALA A 94 10.76 22.39 8.22
N GLN A 95 10.68 21.10 7.92
CA GLN A 95 11.44 20.42 6.88
C GLN A 95 10.66 20.27 5.57
N GLY A 96 9.45 20.81 5.50
CA GLY A 96 8.56 20.73 4.34
C GLY A 96 7.90 19.36 4.18
N MET A 97 7.77 18.57 5.26
CA MET A 97 7.15 17.26 5.28
C MET A 97 5.75 17.31 5.87
N PHE A 98 4.84 16.47 5.35
CA PHE A 98 3.58 16.19 6.03
C PHE A 98 3.83 15.57 7.41
N GLN A 99 2.89 15.78 8.33
CA GLN A 99 3.04 15.37 9.74
C GLN A 99 2.34 14.04 10.06
N HIS A 100 2.21 13.17 9.04
CA HIS A 100 1.57 11.85 9.21
C HIS A 100 2.31 10.95 10.18
N ARG A 101 1.52 10.14 10.88
CA ARG A 101 1.95 8.96 11.62
C ARG A 101 1.04 7.79 11.26
N MET A 102 1.48 6.59 11.56
CA MET A 102 0.68 5.38 11.38
C MET A 102 -0.19 5.11 12.58
N PHE A 103 -1.43 4.74 12.33
CA PHE A 103 -2.43 4.39 13.34
C PHE A 103 -3.05 3.04 13.03
N ALA A 104 -3.63 2.41 14.07
CA ALA A 104 -4.36 1.16 13.95
C ALA A 104 -5.75 1.26 14.58
N LEU A 105 -6.73 0.64 13.91
CA LEU A 105 -8.05 0.34 14.45
C LEU A 105 -8.19 -1.17 14.62
N GLU A 106 -8.94 -1.59 15.63
CA GLU A 106 -9.30 -2.99 15.89
C GLU A 106 -10.83 -3.14 15.89
N CYS A 107 -11.32 -4.18 15.25
CA CYS A 107 -12.71 -4.63 15.38
C CYS A 107 -12.74 -6.10 15.77
N THR A 108 -13.37 -6.40 16.90
CA THR A 108 -13.51 -7.76 17.42
C THR A 108 -14.79 -8.46 16.97
N ASP A 109 -15.69 -7.72 16.32
CA ASP A 109 -16.91 -8.28 15.77
C ASP A 109 -16.60 -9.14 14.54
N SER A 110 -17.39 -10.18 14.29
CA SER A 110 -17.17 -11.09 13.17
C SER A 110 -17.37 -10.45 11.79
N TYR A 111 -18.14 -9.36 11.73
CA TYR A 111 -18.46 -8.65 10.51
C TYR A 111 -17.95 -7.20 10.55
N PRO A 112 -16.91 -6.85 9.79
CA PRO A 112 -16.22 -5.58 9.95
C PRO A 112 -17.01 -4.37 9.44
N LEU A 113 -17.98 -4.53 8.49
CA LEU A 113 -18.73 -3.41 7.92
C LEU A 113 -19.77 -2.83 8.88
N SER A 114 -20.29 -3.63 9.81
CA SER A 114 -21.19 -3.15 10.87
C SER A 114 -20.57 -3.27 12.26
N GLY A 115 -19.31 -3.65 12.33
CA GLY A 115 -18.57 -3.84 13.57
C GLY A 115 -18.22 -2.52 14.26
N ARG A 116 -17.89 -2.64 15.53
CA ARG A 116 -17.39 -1.50 16.31
C ARG A 116 -15.88 -1.45 16.24
N TRP A 117 -15.38 -0.37 15.65
CA TRP A 117 -13.96 -0.12 15.52
C TRP A 117 -13.43 0.66 16.71
N GLN A 118 -12.33 0.18 17.29
CA GLN A 118 -11.65 0.79 18.42
C GLN A 118 -10.29 1.31 17.97
N GLU A 119 -10.00 2.57 18.30
CA GLU A 119 -8.70 3.18 18.05
C GLU A 119 -7.65 2.57 18.99
N LYS A 120 -6.57 2.02 18.43
CA LYS A 120 -5.43 1.47 19.20
C LYS A 120 -4.32 2.52 19.38
N GLY A 121 -4.49 3.70 18.77
CA GLY A 121 -3.53 4.77 18.81
C GLY A 121 -2.44 4.67 17.75
N GLN A 122 -1.42 5.50 17.91
CA GLN A 122 -0.28 5.56 17.01
C GLN A 122 0.62 4.32 17.19
N ILE A 123 1.08 3.78 16.07
CA ILE A 123 2.15 2.78 16.07
C ILE A 123 3.47 3.52 16.27
N ILE A 124 4.09 3.29 17.42
CA ILE A 124 5.33 3.97 17.80
C ILE A 124 6.50 3.34 17.04
N THR A 125 7.22 4.18 16.32
CA THR A 125 8.43 3.86 15.56
C THR A 125 9.64 4.55 16.18
N PRO A 126 10.88 4.21 15.82
CA PRO A 126 12.08 4.85 16.40
C PRO A 126 12.22 6.34 16.15
N PHE A 127 11.56 6.84 15.09
CA PHE A 127 11.62 8.27 14.73
C PHE A 127 10.24 8.90 14.88
N ASP A 128 10.17 10.08 15.45
CA ASP A 128 8.93 10.90 15.44
C ASP A 128 8.90 11.79 14.18
N THR A 129 8.82 11.15 13.02
CA THR A 129 8.87 11.78 11.71
C THR A 129 7.73 11.30 10.82
N PHE A 130 7.59 11.90 9.64
CA PHE A 130 6.63 11.48 8.63
C PHE A 130 6.69 9.97 8.37
N ALA A 131 5.57 9.29 8.60
CA ALA A 131 5.42 7.85 8.42
C ALA A 131 4.06 7.52 7.79
N LEU A 132 4.05 6.56 6.84
CA LEU A 132 2.87 6.17 6.10
C LEU A 132 2.99 4.75 5.53
N ASP A 133 1.93 4.28 4.88
CA ASP A 133 1.90 3.11 3.99
C ASP A 133 2.38 1.83 4.66
N ALA A 134 1.70 1.43 5.72
CA ALA A 134 2.08 0.21 6.40
C ALA A 134 1.29 -1.00 5.96
N THR A 135 1.97 -2.12 5.83
CA THR A 135 1.39 -3.45 5.65
C THR A 135 1.90 -4.43 6.71
N THR A 136 1.23 -5.56 6.87
CA THR A 136 1.63 -6.65 7.77
C THR A 136 1.48 -8.00 7.08
N PHE A 137 2.38 -8.91 7.43
CA PHE A 137 2.37 -10.28 6.89
C PHE A 137 2.93 -11.29 7.89
N CYS A 138 2.59 -12.57 7.70
CA CYS A 138 3.19 -13.68 8.44
C CYS A 138 4.33 -14.29 7.63
N HIS A 139 5.47 -14.52 8.28
CA HIS A 139 6.59 -15.23 7.70
C HIS A 139 7.40 -15.93 8.81
N GLN A 140 7.74 -17.20 8.60
CA GLN A 140 8.49 -18.03 9.55
C GLN A 140 7.88 -18.05 10.97
N GLY A 141 6.55 -18.11 11.07
CA GLY A 141 5.82 -18.15 12.34
C GLY A 141 5.78 -16.84 13.11
N LYS A 142 6.27 -15.76 12.53
CA LYS A 142 6.27 -14.41 13.09
C LYS A 142 5.38 -13.50 12.26
N ARG A 143 4.87 -12.43 12.90
CA ARG A 143 4.18 -11.35 12.21
C ARG A 143 5.12 -10.17 12.05
N TRP A 144 5.15 -9.66 10.86
CA TRP A 144 6.01 -8.56 10.43
C TRP A 144 5.19 -7.32 10.11
N TYR A 145 5.78 -6.16 10.36
CA TYR A 145 5.26 -4.84 10.00
C TYR A 145 6.27 -4.14 9.09
N LEU A 146 5.79 -3.67 7.97
CA LEU A 146 6.57 -3.05 6.92
C LEU A 146 5.94 -1.70 6.58
N TRP A 147 6.71 -0.61 6.64
CA TRP A 147 6.18 0.73 6.44
C TRP A 147 7.20 1.67 5.81
N ALA A 148 6.72 2.84 5.35
CA ALA A 148 7.55 3.92 4.84
C ALA A 148 7.72 5.02 5.90
N GLN A 149 8.94 5.52 6.09
CA GLN A 149 9.22 6.58 7.05
C GLN A 149 10.39 7.47 6.64
N LYS A 150 10.30 8.75 6.97
CA LYS A 150 11.40 9.71 6.88
C LYS A 150 12.44 9.39 7.93
N ASP A 151 13.68 9.11 7.48
CA ASP A 151 14.85 9.05 8.36
C ASP A 151 15.42 10.46 8.54
N PRO A 152 15.64 10.91 9.78
CA PRO A 152 16.20 12.24 10.04
C PRO A 152 17.60 12.46 9.46
N GLN A 153 18.35 11.38 9.23
CA GLN A 153 19.74 11.42 8.79
C GLN A 153 19.91 11.15 7.29
N ILE A 154 18.84 10.76 6.60
CA ILE A 154 18.88 10.41 5.17
C ILE A 154 18.13 11.47 4.37
N ALA A 155 18.78 11.97 3.32
CA ALA A 155 18.14 12.89 2.39
C ALA A 155 16.96 12.23 1.67
N GLY A 156 15.98 13.02 1.26
CA GLY A 156 14.80 12.57 0.56
C GLY A 156 13.57 12.45 1.46
N ASN A 157 12.54 11.79 0.96
CA ASN A 157 11.23 11.70 1.60
C ASN A 157 11.17 10.49 2.54
N THR A 158 10.92 9.28 2.03
CA THR A 158 10.76 8.09 2.86
C THR A 158 11.62 6.92 2.40
N ASN A 159 11.92 6.05 3.37
CA ASN A 159 12.61 4.78 3.22
C ASN A 159 11.73 3.66 3.76
N LEU A 160 11.97 2.41 3.39
CA LEU A 160 11.21 1.26 3.88
C LEU A 160 11.88 0.65 5.11
N TYR A 161 11.08 0.36 6.11
CA TYR A 161 11.49 -0.26 7.36
C TYR A 161 10.69 -1.53 7.64
N LEU A 162 11.35 -2.52 8.25
CA LEU A 162 10.78 -3.79 8.66
C LEU A 162 11.05 -4.05 10.13
N ALA A 163 10.03 -4.48 10.87
CA ALA A 163 10.14 -4.96 12.25
C ALA A 163 9.21 -6.13 12.51
N GLU A 164 9.54 -6.97 13.49
CA GLU A 164 8.59 -7.93 14.05
C GLU A 164 7.52 -7.20 14.87
N LEU A 165 6.29 -7.69 14.88
CA LEU A 165 5.22 -7.23 15.77
C LEU A 165 5.13 -8.09 17.02
N GLU A 166 5.04 -7.44 18.20
CA GLU A 166 4.69 -8.09 19.47
C GLU A 166 3.18 -8.37 19.54
N ASN A 167 2.39 -7.42 19.09
CA ASN A 167 0.95 -7.49 18.87
C ASN A 167 0.59 -6.63 17.64
N PRO A 168 -0.64 -6.63 17.13
CA PRO A 168 -0.96 -5.95 15.87
C PRO A 168 -0.67 -4.43 15.79
N TRP A 169 -0.40 -3.77 16.90
CA TRP A 169 -0.09 -2.32 16.95
C TRP A 169 1.18 -1.95 17.72
N THR A 170 2.01 -2.93 18.06
CA THR A 170 3.27 -2.69 18.82
C THR A 170 4.43 -3.39 18.15
N LEU A 171 5.47 -2.62 17.81
CA LEU A 171 6.71 -3.17 17.26
C LEU A 171 7.49 -3.92 18.33
N LYS A 172 8.17 -5.00 17.95
CA LYS A 172 9.05 -5.79 18.76
C LYS A 172 10.50 -5.62 18.30
N GLY A 173 11.33 -5.12 19.18
CA GLY A 173 12.74 -4.90 18.87
C GLY A 173 13.01 -3.72 17.95
N ALA A 174 14.26 -3.60 17.50
CA ALA A 174 14.67 -2.55 16.58
C ALA A 174 14.33 -2.91 15.13
N PRO A 175 13.78 -1.97 14.35
CA PRO A 175 13.55 -2.18 12.93
C PRO A 175 14.88 -2.17 12.16
N ILE A 176 14.84 -2.77 10.97
CA ILE A 176 15.89 -2.57 9.96
C ILE A 176 15.35 -1.70 8.83
N MET A 177 16.22 -0.95 8.18
CA MET A 177 15.93 -0.30 6.91
C MET A 177 16.15 -1.29 5.78
N LEU A 178 15.10 -1.57 5.00
CA LEU A 178 15.15 -2.47 3.86
C LEU A 178 15.59 -1.78 2.56
N SER A 179 15.12 -0.56 2.36
CA SER A 179 15.35 0.17 1.11
C SER A 179 15.31 1.67 1.35
N LYS A 180 16.13 2.38 0.59
CA LYS A 180 16.08 3.83 0.43
C LYS A 180 16.11 4.16 -1.07
N PRO A 181 15.61 5.33 -1.50
CA PRO A 181 15.78 5.79 -2.87
C PRO A 181 17.26 5.98 -3.18
N GLU A 182 17.79 5.25 -4.16
CA GLU A 182 19.20 5.31 -4.56
C GLU A 182 19.40 5.29 -6.08
N PHE A 183 18.43 4.73 -6.81
CA PHE A 183 18.45 4.74 -8.26
C PHE A 183 17.79 6.02 -8.81
N ALA A 184 18.27 6.52 -9.94
CA ALA A 184 17.72 7.73 -10.56
C ALA A 184 16.22 7.67 -10.82
N TRP A 185 15.70 6.46 -11.11
CA TRP A 185 14.27 6.25 -11.33
C TRP A 185 13.44 6.29 -10.04
N GLU A 186 14.05 6.19 -8.87
CA GLU A 186 13.39 6.33 -7.57
C GLU A 186 13.31 7.78 -7.07
N CYS A 187 13.95 8.70 -7.77
CA CYS A 187 14.18 10.08 -7.29
C CYS A 187 13.58 11.15 -8.21
N ARG A 188 12.70 10.77 -9.14
CA ARG A 188 12.10 11.73 -10.07
C ARG A 188 10.98 12.52 -9.38
N GLY A 189 11.19 13.83 -9.24
CA GLY A 189 10.31 14.72 -8.50
C GLY A 189 10.47 14.62 -6.98
N PHE A 190 10.39 13.41 -6.42
CA PHE A 190 10.66 13.11 -5.01
C PHE A 190 11.55 11.88 -4.87
N MET A 191 12.42 11.89 -3.86
CA MET A 191 13.22 10.72 -3.45
C MET A 191 12.37 9.89 -2.48
N VAL A 192 11.67 8.88 -2.99
CA VAL A 192 10.65 8.12 -2.25
C VAL A 192 10.81 6.63 -2.46
N ASN A 193 10.76 5.86 -1.37
CA ASN A 193 10.32 4.48 -1.35
C ASN A 193 9.13 4.38 -0.39
N GLU A 194 7.97 3.96 -0.90
CA GLU A 194 6.71 3.91 -0.15
C GLU A 194 5.78 2.80 -0.67
N GLY A 195 4.57 2.69 -0.14
CA GLY A 195 3.54 1.76 -0.61
C GLY A 195 3.99 0.31 -0.71
N PRO A 196 4.66 -0.28 0.31
CA PRO A 196 5.16 -1.63 0.22
C PRO A 196 4.03 -2.65 0.24
N ALA A 197 4.16 -3.70 -0.58
CA ALA A 197 3.24 -4.84 -0.59
C ALA A 197 4.00 -6.16 -0.70
N VAL A 198 3.47 -7.21 -0.09
CA VAL A 198 4.16 -8.49 0.06
C VAL A 198 3.52 -9.56 -0.81
N LEU A 199 4.35 -10.33 -1.48
CA LEU A 199 3.96 -11.47 -2.30
C LEU A 199 4.91 -12.65 -2.03
N VAL A 200 4.37 -13.85 -1.91
CA VAL A 200 5.17 -15.07 -1.72
C VAL A 200 4.92 -16.00 -2.89
N HIS A 201 6.00 -16.47 -3.50
CA HIS A 201 5.90 -17.47 -4.57
C HIS A 201 7.13 -18.37 -4.59
N GLY A 202 6.89 -19.68 -4.67
CA GLY A 202 7.95 -20.67 -4.67
C GLY A 202 8.86 -20.56 -3.44
N ASP A 203 10.13 -20.37 -3.67
CA ASP A 203 11.19 -20.25 -2.66
C ASP A 203 11.51 -18.79 -2.28
N LYS A 204 10.67 -17.83 -2.68
CA LYS A 204 10.96 -16.39 -2.49
C LYS A 204 9.81 -15.63 -1.82
N LEU A 205 10.21 -14.67 -1.00
CA LEU A 205 9.35 -13.61 -0.49
C LEU A 205 9.73 -12.32 -1.20
N PHE A 206 8.73 -11.66 -1.79
CA PHE A 206 8.88 -10.42 -2.53
C PHE A 206 8.24 -9.26 -1.78
N ILE A 207 8.84 -8.09 -1.87
CA ILE A 207 8.26 -6.82 -1.47
C ILE A 207 8.31 -5.90 -2.68
N SER A 208 7.14 -5.59 -3.25
CA SER A 208 7.03 -4.48 -4.18
C SER A 208 6.91 -3.18 -3.41
N TYR A 209 7.36 -2.08 -3.98
CA TYR A 209 7.24 -0.74 -3.40
C TYR A 209 7.09 0.28 -4.52
N SER A 210 6.69 1.48 -4.16
CA SER A 210 6.54 2.58 -5.10
C SER A 210 7.60 3.65 -4.89
N ALA A 211 7.92 4.36 -5.95
CA ALA A 211 9.00 5.33 -5.97
C ALA A 211 8.69 6.52 -6.88
N SER A 212 9.39 7.64 -6.63
CA SER A 212 9.25 8.92 -7.32
C SER A 212 7.98 9.70 -6.98
N ALA A 213 7.76 10.85 -7.60
CA ALA A 213 6.58 11.67 -7.40
C ALA A 213 5.30 10.94 -7.86
N THR A 214 4.15 11.31 -7.29
CA THR A 214 2.84 10.72 -7.59
C THR A 214 2.20 11.28 -8.87
N ASP A 215 3.04 11.64 -9.83
CA ASP A 215 2.72 12.01 -11.20
C ASP A 215 3.02 10.84 -12.18
N GLU A 216 3.32 11.12 -13.44
CA GLU A 216 3.68 10.09 -14.45
C GLU A 216 5.01 9.38 -14.16
N ASN A 217 5.81 9.88 -13.23
CA ASN A 217 7.08 9.26 -12.81
C ASN A 217 6.88 8.15 -11.78
N TYR A 218 5.74 8.10 -11.11
CA TYR A 218 5.45 7.06 -10.12
C TYR A 218 5.54 5.67 -10.73
N CYS A 219 6.23 4.77 -10.04
CA CYS A 219 6.52 3.44 -10.56
C CYS A 219 6.80 2.47 -9.42
N MET A 220 6.84 1.17 -9.74
CA MET A 220 7.11 0.13 -8.75
C MET A 220 8.53 -0.39 -8.85
N GLY A 221 9.15 -0.58 -7.69
CA GLY A 221 10.36 -1.37 -7.49
C GLY A 221 10.06 -2.73 -6.87
N LEU A 222 11.11 -3.55 -6.74
CA LEU A 222 10.99 -4.90 -6.18
C LEU A 222 12.21 -5.23 -5.32
N LEU A 223 11.94 -5.73 -4.12
CA LEU A 223 12.89 -6.42 -3.26
C LEU A 223 12.53 -7.90 -3.20
N TRP A 224 13.51 -8.77 -2.98
CA TRP A 224 13.22 -10.19 -2.72
C TRP A 224 14.29 -10.82 -1.83
N ILE A 225 13.90 -11.88 -1.17
CA ILE A 225 14.74 -12.69 -0.30
C ILE A 225 14.36 -14.17 -0.46
N ASP A 226 15.32 -15.06 -0.26
CA ASP A 226 15.01 -16.49 -0.09
C ASP A 226 14.07 -16.69 1.11
N ILE A 227 13.02 -17.49 0.94
CA ILE A 227 11.97 -17.67 1.96
C ILE A 227 12.49 -18.28 3.27
N GLN A 228 13.67 -18.91 3.26
CA GLN A 228 14.31 -19.48 4.45
C GLN A 228 15.32 -18.51 5.11
N ALA A 229 15.68 -17.42 4.42
CA ALA A 229 16.65 -16.46 4.95
C ALA A 229 16.04 -15.57 6.05
N ASP A 230 16.89 -15.07 6.94
CA ASP A 230 16.48 -14.14 8.00
C ASP A 230 16.13 -12.77 7.39
N PRO A 231 14.87 -12.32 7.49
CA PRO A 231 14.44 -11.05 6.92
C PRO A 231 15.02 -9.81 7.65
N LEU A 232 15.54 -9.97 8.87
CA LEU A 232 16.21 -8.87 9.61
C LEU A 232 17.68 -8.68 9.22
N GLN A 233 18.20 -9.47 8.28
CA GLN A 233 19.56 -9.28 7.75
C GLN A 233 19.49 -8.52 6.42
N PRO A 234 19.85 -7.22 6.36
CA PRO A 234 19.77 -6.44 5.13
C PRO A 234 20.53 -7.04 3.96
N ALA A 235 21.66 -7.74 4.23
CA ALA A 235 22.48 -8.37 3.20
C ALA A 235 21.81 -9.55 2.50
N ASN A 236 20.72 -10.11 3.05
CA ASN A 236 19.95 -11.19 2.42
C ASN A 236 18.97 -10.67 1.37
N TRP A 237 18.65 -9.36 1.38
CA TRP A 237 17.73 -8.75 0.45
C TRP A 237 18.40 -8.34 -0.85
N HIS A 238 17.71 -8.62 -1.93
CA HIS A 238 18.05 -8.16 -3.26
C HIS A 238 17.11 -7.04 -3.67
N LYS A 239 17.59 -6.12 -4.50
CA LYS A 239 16.81 -4.99 -5.03
C LYS A 239 16.94 -4.92 -6.54
N SER A 240 15.81 -4.79 -7.23
CA SER A 240 15.80 -4.61 -8.68
C SER A 240 16.48 -3.28 -9.07
N PRO A 241 17.46 -3.29 -9.98
CA PRO A 241 18.11 -2.05 -10.42
C PRO A 241 17.25 -1.22 -11.38
N GLN A 242 16.14 -1.77 -11.85
CA GLN A 242 15.19 -1.12 -12.75
C GLN A 242 13.77 -1.20 -12.18
N PRO A 243 12.89 -0.25 -12.51
CA PRO A 243 11.48 -0.35 -12.13
C PRO A 243 10.85 -1.59 -12.78
N VAL A 244 10.01 -2.29 -12.02
CA VAL A 244 9.35 -3.53 -12.47
C VAL A 244 7.95 -3.26 -13.04
N PHE A 245 7.40 -2.06 -12.80
CA PHE A 245 6.11 -1.62 -13.34
C PHE A 245 6.10 -0.10 -13.41
N ARG A 246 5.78 0.47 -14.58
CA ARG A 246 5.91 1.91 -14.83
C ARG A 246 4.91 2.40 -15.87
N THR A 247 4.84 3.71 -16.05
CA THR A 247 4.03 4.40 -17.06
C THR A 247 4.14 3.73 -18.43
N SER A 248 2.98 3.51 -19.05
CA SER A 248 2.84 3.08 -20.45
C SER A 248 2.20 4.22 -21.25
N TYR A 249 3.00 4.91 -22.05
CA TYR A 249 2.50 5.97 -22.92
C TYR A 249 1.60 5.40 -24.04
N GLU A 250 1.91 4.18 -24.51
CA GLU A 250 1.10 3.48 -25.52
C GLU A 250 -0.32 3.21 -25.02
N ASN A 251 -0.45 2.74 -23.78
CA ASN A 251 -1.73 2.41 -23.17
C ASN A 251 -2.36 3.59 -22.41
N ARG A 252 -1.71 4.77 -22.41
CA ARG A 252 -2.15 5.96 -21.69
C ARG A 252 -2.41 5.66 -20.20
N GLN A 253 -1.46 5.00 -19.56
CA GLN A 253 -1.49 4.65 -18.13
C GLN A 253 -0.29 5.27 -17.46
N TYR A 254 -0.53 6.20 -16.55
CA TYR A 254 0.50 7.06 -15.98
C TYR A 254 0.59 6.89 -14.46
N GLY A 255 1.82 6.80 -13.97
CA GLY A 255 2.12 6.70 -12.55
C GLY A 255 1.52 5.45 -11.87
N PRO A 256 1.68 4.24 -12.44
CA PRO A 256 1.16 3.04 -11.80
C PRO A 256 1.97 2.71 -10.54
N GLY A 257 1.28 2.50 -9.42
CA GLY A 257 1.94 2.14 -8.17
C GLY A 257 0.99 2.02 -7.00
N HIS A 258 1.56 2.13 -5.81
CA HIS A 258 0.94 1.90 -4.51
C HIS A 258 0.03 0.67 -4.56
N ASN A 259 0.64 -0.45 -4.85
CA ASN A 259 -0.06 -1.68 -5.11
C ASN A 259 -0.28 -2.51 -3.84
N SER A 260 -1.26 -3.38 -3.92
CA SER A 260 -1.43 -4.56 -3.07
C SER A 260 -1.56 -5.81 -3.94
N PHE A 261 -1.63 -6.96 -3.30
CA PHE A 261 -1.87 -8.24 -3.96
C PHE A 261 -3.09 -8.93 -3.38
N THR A 262 -3.85 -9.60 -4.24
CA THR A 262 -4.93 -10.52 -3.86
C THR A 262 -4.88 -11.75 -4.76
N GLN A 263 -5.83 -12.65 -4.61
CA GLN A 263 -5.88 -13.87 -5.45
C GLN A 263 -7.27 -14.08 -6.02
N THR A 264 -7.33 -14.64 -7.23
CA THR A 264 -8.58 -15.18 -7.79
C THR A 264 -9.05 -16.40 -6.98
N PRO A 265 -10.30 -16.87 -7.17
CA PRO A 265 -10.76 -18.11 -6.56
C PRO A 265 -9.88 -19.32 -6.92
N GLU A 266 -9.28 -19.31 -8.10
CA GLU A 266 -8.39 -20.36 -8.62
C GLU A 266 -6.96 -20.27 -8.07
N GLY A 267 -6.65 -19.21 -7.29
CA GLY A 267 -5.34 -19.01 -6.67
C GLY A 267 -4.32 -18.27 -7.55
N GLU A 268 -4.76 -17.63 -8.63
CA GLU A 268 -3.90 -16.78 -9.44
C GLU A 268 -3.65 -15.45 -8.72
N ASP A 269 -2.41 -14.99 -8.70
CA ASP A 269 -2.04 -13.73 -8.05
C ASP A 269 -2.49 -12.52 -8.90
N VAL A 270 -3.09 -11.56 -8.22
CA VAL A 270 -3.64 -10.34 -8.82
C VAL A 270 -2.91 -9.13 -8.26
N LEU A 271 -2.32 -8.32 -9.13
CA LEU A 271 -1.81 -6.99 -8.84
C LEU A 271 -2.99 -6.01 -8.80
N VAL A 272 -3.17 -5.35 -7.66
CA VAL A 272 -4.13 -4.27 -7.43
C VAL A 272 -3.35 -2.99 -7.29
N TYR A 273 -3.55 -2.00 -8.14
CA TYR A 273 -2.75 -0.77 -8.17
C TYR A 273 -3.59 0.43 -8.59
N HIS A 274 -3.05 1.63 -8.43
CA HIS A 274 -3.67 2.79 -9.04
C HIS A 274 -2.86 3.35 -10.20
N ALA A 275 -3.52 4.02 -11.14
CA ALA A 275 -2.90 4.82 -12.19
C ALA A 275 -3.90 5.84 -12.76
N ARG A 276 -3.38 6.91 -13.37
CA ARG A 276 -4.15 7.88 -14.16
C ARG A 276 -4.13 7.52 -15.65
N ASN A 277 -5.03 8.10 -16.42
CA ASN A 277 -5.05 7.99 -17.88
C ASN A 277 -4.68 9.31 -18.59
N TYR A 278 -4.09 10.26 -17.87
CA TYR A 278 -3.58 11.55 -18.34
C TYR A 278 -2.36 12.00 -17.52
N THR A 279 -1.62 12.99 -18.03
CA THR A 279 -0.42 13.57 -17.41
C THR A 279 -0.62 14.99 -16.90
N GLU A 280 -1.58 15.74 -17.49
CA GLU A 280 -1.86 17.11 -17.11
C GLU A 280 -2.62 17.16 -15.79
N ILE A 281 -1.89 17.40 -14.69
CA ILE A 281 -2.42 17.51 -13.34
C ILE A 281 -2.39 18.99 -12.94
N GLU A 282 -3.52 19.52 -12.52
CA GLU A 282 -3.62 20.88 -11.98
C GLU A 282 -3.34 20.85 -10.46
N GLY A 283 -2.33 21.58 -10.02
CA GLY A 283 -1.96 21.69 -8.61
C GLY A 283 -1.13 20.49 -8.10
N ASP A 284 -1.30 20.14 -6.84
CA ASP A 284 -0.60 19.03 -6.21
C ASP A 284 -1.22 17.69 -6.63
N PRO A 285 -0.44 16.74 -7.17
CA PRO A 285 -0.91 15.42 -7.58
C PRO A 285 -1.65 14.63 -6.50
N LEU A 286 -1.40 14.88 -5.23
CA LEU A 286 -2.09 14.23 -4.11
C LEU A 286 -3.58 14.59 -4.04
N TYR A 287 -3.96 15.76 -4.51
CA TYR A 287 -5.35 16.24 -4.51
C TYR A 287 -6.07 16.01 -5.85
N ASP A 288 -5.38 15.48 -6.87
CA ASP A 288 -6.02 15.01 -8.08
C ASP A 288 -6.72 13.67 -7.79
N PRO A 289 -8.07 13.58 -7.90
CA PRO A 289 -8.82 12.42 -7.42
C PRO A 289 -8.72 11.20 -8.34
N ASN A 290 -8.17 11.36 -9.56
CA ASN A 290 -8.31 10.38 -10.62
C ASN A 290 -7.18 9.34 -10.66
N ARG A 291 -6.58 9.04 -9.52
CA ARG A 291 -5.80 7.82 -9.32
C ARG A 291 -6.77 6.65 -9.15
N HIS A 292 -7.13 6.03 -10.27
CA HIS A 292 -8.14 4.96 -10.28
C HIS A 292 -7.55 3.61 -9.93
N THR A 293 -8.27 2.83 -9.13
CA THR A 293 -7.92 1.42 -8.88
C THR A 293 -8.01 0.61 -10.16
N ARG A 294 -7.04 -0.27 -10.38
CA ARG A 294 -6.90 -1.15 -11.53
C ARG A 294 -6.45 -2.53 -11.10
N LEU A 295 -6.80 -3.55 -11.86
CA LEU A 295 -6.42 -4.95 -11.60
C LEU A 295 -5.73 -5.55 -12.82
N LYS A 296 -4.76 -6.42 -12.56
CA LYS A 296 -4.20 -7.31 -13.58
C LYS A 296 -3.60 -8.57 -12.94
N LEU A 297 -3.57 -9.67 -13.70
CA LEU A 297 -2.87 -10.88 -13.26
C LEU A 297 -1.36 -10.66 -13.20
N VAL A 298 -0.74 -11.18 -12.16
CA VAL A 298 0.72 -11.36 -12.08
C VAL A 298 1.08 -12.61 -12.88
N ARG A 299 2.09 -12.50 -13.74
CA ARG A 299 2.68 -13.65 -14.41
C ARG A 299 3.95 -14.06 -13.69
N TRP A 300 4.31 -15.31 -13.78
CA TRP A 300 5.51 -15.83 -13.19
C TRP A 300 6.48 -16.31 -14.29
N GLN A 301 7.73 -15.88 -14.19
CA GLN A 301 8.81 -16.32 -15.06
C GLN A 301 9.31 -17.70 -14.62
N GLU A 302 10.00 -18.43 -15.50
CA GLU A 302 10.57 -19.74 -15.20
C GLU A 302 11.56 -19.72 -14.01
N ASN A 303 12.22 -18.60 -13.76
CA ASN A 303 13.13 -18.39 -12.62
C ASN A 303 12.41 -18.04 -11.32
N GLY A 304 11.07 -18.06 -11.29
CA GLY A 304 10.25 -17.75 -10.13
C GLY A 304 10.12 -16.25 -9.83
N MET A 305 10.58 -15.36 -10.71
CA MET A 305 10.40 -13.92 -10.56
C MET A 305 9.04 -13.45 -11.10
N PRO A 306 8.39 -12.46 -10.47
CA PRO A 306 7.14 -11.92 -10.99
C PRO A 306 7.38 -11.11 -12.27
N ASP A 307 6.47 -11.23 -13.22
CA ASP A 307 6.36 -10.38 -14.40
C ASP A 307 5.07 -9.57 -14.31
N PHE A 308 5.20 -8.31 -13.97
CA PHE A 308 4.07 -7.38 -13.91
C PHE A 308 3.69 -6.85 -15.30
N GLY A 309 4.55 -7.03 -16.33
CA GLY A 309 4.30 -6.54 -17.69
C GLY A 309 4.13 -5.02 -17.75
N ILE A 310 3.18 -4.57 -18.56
CA ILE A 310 2.81 -3.14 -18.71
C ILE A 310 1.37 -2.92 -18.23
N PRO A 311 1.02 -1.72 -17.73
CA PRO A 311 -0.36 -1.37 -17.40
C PRO A 311 -1.26 -1.50 -18.64
N PRO A 312 -2.38 -2.25 -18.57
CA PRO A 312 -3.31 -2.36 -19.69
C PRO A 312 -4.06 -1.04 -19.91
N ALA A 313 -4.45 -0.77 -21.17
CA ALA A 313 -5.28 0.38 -21.51
C ALA A 313 -6.66 0.32 -20.85
N ASP A 314 -7.32 1.47 -20.72
CA ASP A 314 -8.70 1.52 -20.29
C ASP A 314 -9.59 0.71 -21.24
N THR A 315 -10.57 0.03 -20.67
CA THR A 315 -11.62 -0.63 -21.47
C THR A 315 -12.61 0.42 -21.98
N LEU A 316 -12.94 0.32 -23.27
CA LEU A 316 -13.94 1.19 -23.92
C LEU A 316 -15.36 0.94 -23.37
#